data_219012bd9954121a1ea7333dadbb99f5
#
_entry.id   219012bd9954121a1ea7333dadbb99f5
#
_cell.length_a   1.000
_cell.length_b   1.000
_cell.length_c   1.000
_cell.angle_alpha   90.00
_cell.angle_beta   90.00
_cell.angle_gamma   90.00
#
_symmetry.space_group_name_H-M   'P 1'
#
loop_
_entity.id
_entity.type
_entity.pdbx_description
1 polymer ?
#
loop_
_entity_poly.entity_id
_entity_poly.type
_entity_poly.pdbx_seq_one_letter_code
_entity_poly.pdbx_strand_id
1 'polypeptide(L)'
;MDCYNGEILTVEMRDNMKKELCIDTVYQLKQRCGNLQGVVLHSDRGSQYTSEAYRKLLKNCGIIQSLSGTGHCYDNARMESFFATLKKEKLYQIPTYRMKKEEVKTIVFRYIFIYYNRIRLYTGNPGCLLPSEYRIRDSEKTAA
;
A
#
# COMPACT_ATOMS: atom_id res chain seq x y z
N MET A 1 -0.66 0.50 -1.93
CA MET A 1 -2.05 1.00 -2.09
C MET A 1 -2.41 0.99 -3.56
N ASP A 2 -3.59 0.51 -3.90
CA ASP A 2 -4.17 0.75 -5.22
C ASP A 2 -4.71 2.20 -5.26
N CYS A 3 -4.22 3.00 -6.19
CA CYS A 3 -4.64 4.40 -6.31
C CYS A 3 -6.02 4.56 -6.95
N TYR A 4 -6.58 3.53 -7.56
CA TYR A 4 -7.91 3.58 -8.16
C TYR A 4 -9.01 3.54 -7.09
N ASN A 5 -8.95 2.55 -6.19
CA ASN A 5 -10.00 2.28 -5.20
C ASN A 5 -9.57 2.53 -3.73
N GLY A 6 -8.32 2.91 -3.49
CA GLY A 6 -7.78 3.13 -2.14
C GLY A 6 -7.43 1.85 -1.37
N GLU A 7 -7.57 0.65 -1.93
CA GLU A 7 -7.29 -0.60 -1.23
C GLU A 7 -5.80 -0.76 -0.92
N ILE A 8 -5.48 -1.15 0.30
CA ILE A 8 -4.13 -1.57 0.65
C ILE A 8 -3.95 -3.03 0.25
N LEU A 9 -3.19 -3.25 -0.81
CA LEU A 9 -2.98 -4.60 -1.36
C LEU A 9 -1.98 -5.41 -0.55
N THR A 10 -0.89 -4.79 -0.10
CA THR A 10 0.18 -5.44 0.67
C THR A 10 0.69 -4.53 1.76
N VAL A 11 1.23 -5.11 2.82
CA VAL A 11 1.95 -4.40 3.87
C VAL A 11 3.12 -5.26 4.34
N GLU A 12 4.30 -4.66 4.37
CA GLU A 12 5.48 -5.24 4.96
C GLU A 12 5.94 -4.35 6.11
N MET A 13 6.32 -4.95 7.22
CA MET A 13 6.76 -4.25 8.42
C MET A 13 8.05 -4.88 8.96
N ARG A 14 9.14 -4.12 8.88
CA ARG A 14 10.46 -4.53 9.35
C ARG A 14 11.02 -3.54 10.35
N ASP A 15 12.03 -3.97 11.09
CA ASP A 15 12.74 -3.13 12.06
C ASP A 15 13.78 -2.21 11.41
N ASN A 16 14.01 -2.37 10.11
CA ASN A 16 14.94 -1.55 9.34
C ASN A 16 14.32 -1.15 7.99
N MET A 17 14.80 -0.04 7.45
CA MET A 17 14.34 0.52 6.17
C MET A 17 15.27 0.15 5.01
N LYS A 18 15.76 -1.09 4.98
CA LYS A 18 16.62 -1.57 3.89
C LYS A 18 15.80 -1.89 2.64
N LYS A 19 16.48 -2.02 1.50
CA LYS A 19 15.85 -2.35 0.19
C LYS A 19 15.01 -3.63 0.19
N GLU A 20 15.34 -4.58 1.07
CA GLU A 20 14.62 -5.85 1.23
C GLU A 20 13.16 -5.64 1.63
N LEU A 21 12.84 -4.59 2.40
CA LEU A 21 11.46 -4.22 2.74
C LEU A 21 10.63 -3.96 1.48
N CYS A 22 11.18 -3.18 0.54
CA CYS A 22 10.48 -2.85 -0.70
C CYS A 22 10.42 -4.04 -1.66
N ILE A 23 11.48 -4.84 -1.71
CA ILE A 23 11.55 -6.06 -2.54
C ILE A 23 10.49 -7.06 -2.10
N ASP A 24 10.37 -7.35 -0.80
CA ASP A 24 9.38 -8.29 -0.27
C ASP A 24 7.96 -7.80 -0.48
N THR A 25 7.74 -6.48 -0.38
CA THR A 25 6.43 -5.88 -0.70
C THR A 25 6.03 -6.18 -2.16
N VAL A 26 6.96 -6.11 -3.12
CA VAL A 26 6.68 -6.45 -4.53
C VAL A 26 6.42 -7.96 -4.70
N TYR A 27 7.14 -8.83 -4.00
CA TYR A 27 6.86 -10.27 -4.04
C TYR A 27 5.48 -10.60 -3.49
N GLN A 28 5.08 -10.01 -2.36
CA GLN A 28 3.72 -10.17 -1.82
C GLN A 28 2.67 -9.66 -2.80
N LEU A 29 2.93 -8.51 -3.45
CA LEU A 29 2.02 -7.96 -4.47
C LEU A 29 1.84 -8.96 -5.63
N LYS A 30 2.93 -9.54 -6.12
CA LYS A 30 2.90 -10.55 -7.18
C LYS A 30 2.13 -11.81 -6.75
N GLN A 31 2.33 -12.28 -5.52
CA GLN A 31 1.58 -13.43 -4.99
C GLN A 31 0.07 -13.15 -4.90
N ARG A 32 -0.30 -11.93 -4.52
CA ARG A 32 -1.70 -11.54 -4.36
C ARG A 32 -2.41 -11.27 -5.68
N CYS A 33 -1.76 -10.57 -6.60
CA CYS A 33 -2.37 -10.06 -7.83
C CYS A 33 -2.06 -10.91 -9.07
N GLY A 34 -1.08 -11.81 -8.98
CA GLY A 34 -0.66 -12.66 -10.11
C GLY A 34 0.13 -11.88 -11.15
N ASN A 35 -0.51 -11.51 -12.26
CA ASN A 35 0.15 -10.78 -13.35
C ASN A 35 0.26 -9.29 -13.01
N LEU A 36 1.48 -8.76 -13.07
CA LEU A 36 1.77 -7.34 -12.84
C LEU A 36 2.28 -6.62 -14.10
N GLN A 37 2.17 -7.24 -15.26
CA GLN A 37 2.63 -6.67 -16.52
C GLN A 37 1.90 -5.35 -16.82
N GLY A 38 2.66 -4.27 -17.04
CA GLY A 38 2.13 -2.94 -17.34
C GLY A 38 1.61 -2.16 -16.15
N VAL A 39 1.62 -2.73 -14.93
CA VAL A 39 1.26 -2.00 -13.71
C VAL A 39 2.25 -0.87 -13.46
N VAL A 40 1.74 0.34 -13.21
CA VAL A 40 2.57 1.49 -12.79
C VAL A 40 2.70 1.48 -11.28
N LEU A 41 3.92 1.32 -10.76
CA LEU A 41 4.22 1.41 -9.34
C LEU A 41 4.91 2.74 -9.04
N HIS A 42 4.20 3.61 -8.33
CA HIS A 42 4.69 4.92 -7.93
C HIS A 42 5.29 4.89 -6.53
N SER A 43 6.43 5.56 -6.34
CA SER A 43 7.07 5.76 -5.03
C SER A 43 7.82 7.09 -4.97
N ASP A 44 8.28 7.46 -3.77
CA ASP A 44 9.26 8.52 -3.62
C ASP A 44 10.65 8.08 -4.14
N ARG A 45 11.64 8.97 -4.01
CA ARG A 45 13.04 8.71 -4.43
C ARG A 45 13.91 8.14 -3.32
N GLY A 46 13.35 7.47 -2.34
CA GLY A 46 14.12 6.79 -1.31
C GLY A 46 15.18 5.84 -1.91
N SER A 47 16.33 5.71 -1.25
CA SER A 47 17.45 4.89 -1.75
C SER A 47 17.06 3.43 -2.01
N GLN A 48 16.11 2.90 -1.25
CA GLN A 48 15.58 1.56 -1.43
C GLN A 48 14.87 1.39 -2.77
N TYR A 49 14.11 2.39 -3.25
CA TYR A 49 13.37 2.36 -4.52
C TYR A 49 14.25 2.66 -5.73
N THR A 50 15.38 3.34 -5.52
CA THR A 50 16.37 3.65 -6.59
C THR A 50 17.48 2.61 -6.70
N SER A 51 17.51 1.59 -5.81
CA SER A 51 18.51 0.54 -5.84
C SER A 51 18.43 -0.30 -7.12
N GLU A 52 19.56 -0.77 -7.62
CA GLU A 52 19.62 -1.61 -8.82
C GLU A 52 18.81 -2.90 -8.66
N ALA A 53 18.91 -3.55 -7.50
CA ALA A 53 18.17 -4.77 -7.22
C ALA A 53 16.65 -4.57 -7.31
N TYR A 54 16.13 -3.46 -6.79
CA TYR A 54 14.72 -3.13 -6.86
C TYR A 54 14.26 -2.86 -8.29
N ARG A 55 15.01 -2.05 -9.06
CA ARG A 55 14.71 -1.78 -10.46
C ARG A 55 14.71 -3.06 -11.32
N LYS A 56 15.69 -3.95 -11.10
CA LYS A 56 15.76 -5.24 -11.77
C LYS A 56 14.55 -6.12 -11.46
N LEU A 57 14.12 -6.16 -10.20
CA LEU A 57 12.91 -6.88 -9.80
C LEU A 57 11.66 -6.34 -10.51
N LEU A 58 11.45 -5.02 -10.52
CA LEU A 58 10.30 -4.40 -11.20
C LEU A 58 10.29 -4.76 -12.70
N LYS A 59 11.43 -4.63 -13.36
CA LYS A 59 11.59 -5.00 -14.77
C LYS A 59 11.23 -6.48 -15.01
N ASN A 60 11.71 -7.39 -14.17
CA ASN A 60 11.41 -8.82 -14.28
C ASN A 60 9.93 -9.15 -14.03
N CYS A 61 9.21 -8.32 -13.30
CA CYS A 61 7.78 -8.44 -13.08
C CYS A 61 6.94 -7.71 -14.14
N GLY A 62 7.57 -7.01 -15.09
CA GLY A 62 6.89 -6.18 -16.08
C GLY A 62 6.25 -4.91 -15.52
N ILE A 63 6.68 -4.48 -14.32
CA ILE A 63 6.17 -3.29 -13.64
C ILE A 63 6.88 -2.04 -14.16
N ILE A 64 6.12 -1.01 -14.45
CA ILE A 64 6.62 0.32 -14.83
C ILE A 64 6.88 1.13 -13.56
N GLN A 65 8.14 1.49 -13.32
CA GLN A 65 8.49 2.32 -12.17
C GLN A 65 8.17 3.78 -12.44
N SER A 66 7.45 4.43 -11.53
CA SER A 66 7.22 5.87 -11.49
C SER A 66 7.80 6.43 -10.19
N LEU A 67 8.54 7.52 -10.28
CA LEU A 67 9.17 8.17 -9.12
C LEU A 67 8.66 9.61 -9.02
N SER A 68 8.37 10.06 -7.79
CA SER A 68 8.02 11.46 -7.52
C SER A 68 9.06 12.42 -8.10
N GLY A 69 8.60 13.55 -8.64
CA GLY A 69 9.49 14.64 -9.05
C GLY A 69 10.26 15.21 -7.85
N THR A 70 11.44 15.77 -8.10
CA THR A 70 12.20 16.47 -7.05
C THR A 70 11.39 17.70 -6.60
N GLY A 71 11.06 17.78 -5.30
CA GLY A 71 10.24 18.85 -4.74
C GLY A 71 8.70 18.69 -4.92
N HIS A 72 8.23 17.60 -5.55
CA HIS A 72 6.80 17.32 -5.76
C HIS A 72 6.26 16.35 -4.70
N CYS A 73 6.04 16.85 -3.47
CA CYS A 73 5.49 16.04 -2.38
C CYS A 73 4.04 15.55 -2.64
N TYR A 74 3.28 16.26 -3.47
CA TYR A 74 1.90 15.90 -3.81
C TYR A 74 1.77 14.58 -4.56
N ASP A 75 2.81 14.13 -5.24
CA ASP A 75 2.80 12.88 -5.98
C ASP A 75 2.56 11.65 -5.08
N ASN A 76 2.93 11.73 -3.79
CA ASN A 76 2.74 10.65 -2.81
C ASN A 76 1.59 10.92 -1.79
N ALA A 77 0.78 11.95 -2.03
CA ALA A 77 -0.24 12.43 -1.08
C ALA A 77 -1.24 11.35 -0.65
N ARG A 78 -1.58 10.39 -1.52
CA ARG A 78 -2.48 9.27 -1.18
C ARG A 78 -1.90 8.36 -0.10
N MET A 79 -0.62 8.02 -0.19
CA MET A 79 0.06 7.22 0.83
C MET A 79 0.26 7.99 2.13
N GLU A 80 0.58 9.28 2.04
CA GLU A 80 0.71 10.15 3.21
C GLU A 80 -0.63 10.27 3.95
N SER A 81 -1.72 10.46 3.21
CA SER A 81 -3.08 10.49 3.76
C SER A 81 -3.45 9.17 4.44
N PHE A 82 -3.13 8.03 3.83
CA PHE A 82 -3.34 6.72 4.45
C PHE A 82 -2.56 6.58 5.76
N PHE A 83 -1.27 6.94 5.80
CA PHE A 83 -0.49 6.87 7.03
C PHE A 83 -0.98 7.83 8.10
N ALA A 84 -1.43 9.03 7.74
CA ALA A 84 -2.06 9.95 8.67
C ALA A 84 -3.34 9.37 9.28
N THR A 85 -4.17 8.72 8.46
CA THR A 85 -5.39 8.03 8.89
C THR A 85 -5.07 6.87 9.84
N LEU A 86 -4.15 5.98 9.48
CA LEU A 86 -3.70 4.87 10.33
C LEU A 86 -3.19 5.36 11.70
N LYS A 87 -2.38 6.43 11.71
CA LYS A 87 -1.87 7.02 12.95
C LYS A 87 -3.00 7.56 13.82
N LYS A 88 -3.89 8.38 13.26
CA LYS A 88 -4.99 9.01 14.00
C LYS A 88 -6.03 8.01 14.49
N GLU A 89 -6.47 7.12 13.63
CA GLU A 89 -7.58 6.20 13.92
C GLU A 89 -7.14 4.99 14.75
N LYS A 90 -5.84 4.64 14.74
CA LYS A 90 -5.38 3.45 15.44
C LYS A 90 -4.16 3.65 16.33
N LEU A 91 -3.02 4.08 15.78
CA LEU A 91 -1.77 4.04 16.54
C LEU A 91 -1.72 5.03 17.71
N TYR A 92 -2.33 6.21 17.57
CA TYR A 92 -2.40 7.19 18.65
C TYR A 92 -3.46 6.86 19.71
N GLN A 93 -4.34 5.88 19.42
CA GLN A 93 -5.37 5.43 20.36
C GLN A 93 -4.90 4.30 21.28
N ILE A 94 -3.67 3.81 21.11
CA ILE A 94 -3.12 2.71 21.88
C ILE A 94 -1.71 3.05 22.40
N PRO A 95 -1.32 2.53 23.59
CA PRO A 95 -0.01 2.80 24.18
C PRO A 95 1.11 1.98 23.51
N THR A 96 1.38 2.25 22.22
CA THR A 96 2.36 1.48 21.44
C THR A 96 3.74 1.37 22.08
N TYR A 97 4.14 2.38 22.87
CA TYR A 97 5.41 2.42 23.60
C TYR A 97 5.52 1.38 24.72
N ARG A 98 4.39 0.78 25.15
CA ARG A 98 4.31 -0.29 26.17
C ARG A 98 4.11 -1.68 25.56
N MET A 99 3.95 -1.76 24.24
CA MET A 99 3.61 -3.00 23.56
C MET A 99 4.83 -3.63 22.90
N LYS A 100 4.79 -4.95 22.75
CA LYS A 100 5.78 -5.66 21.93
C LYS A 100 5.56 -5.32 20.45
N LYS A 101 6.64 -5.25 19.67
CA LYS A 101 6.57 -4.94 18.22
C LYS A 101 5.62 -5.86 17.45
N GLU A 102 5.62 -7.15 17.77
CA GLU A 102 4.76 -8.13 17.11
C GLU A 102 3.27 -7.92 17.40
N GLU A 103 2.93 -7.42 18.58
CA GLU A 103 1.56 -7.03 18.93
C GLU A 103 1.13 -5.82 18.08
N VAL A 104 2.01 -4.81 17.96
CA VAL A 104 1.74 -3.62 17.14
C VAL A 104 1.60 -4.00 15.67
N LYS A 105 2.47 -4.88 15.13
CA LYS A 105 2.35 -5.40 13.76
C LYS A 105 1.01 -6.09 13.53
N THR A 106 0.58 -6.93 14.47
CA THR A 106 -0.72 -7.62 14.41
C THR A 106 -1.89 -6.63 14.39
N ILE A 107 -1.83 -5.58 15.21
CA ILE A 107 -2.86 -4.54 15.26
C ILE A 107 -2.91 -3.77 13.94
N VAL A 108 -1.76 -3.38 13.39
CA VAL A 108 -1.68 -2.68 12.11
C VAL A 108 -2.23 -3.56 10.98
N PHE A 109 -1.86 -4.84 10.96
CA PHE A 109 -2.36 -5.79 9.97
C PHE A 109 -3.89 -5.91 10.02
N ARG A 110 -4.47 -6.11 11.23
CA ARG A 110 -5.93 -6.18 11.42
C ARG A 110 -6.61 -4.87 11.04
N TYR A 111 -6.04 -3.72 11.41
CA TYR A 111 -6.57 -2.43 11.04
C TYR A 111 -6.65 -2.30 9.51
N ILE A 112 -5.58 -2.64 8.78
CA ILE A 112 -5.51 -2.50 7.33
C ILE A 112 -6.48 -3.46 6.63
N PHE A 113 -6.34 -4.76 6.87
CA PHE A 113 -7.03 -5.77 6.06
C PHE A 113 -8.46 -6.06 6.49
N ILE A 114 -8.82 -5.80 7.76
CA ILE A 114 -10.18 -6.01 8.24
C ILE A 114 -10.94 -4.69 8.26
N TYR A 115 -10.42 -3.68 8.95
CA TYR A 115 -11.15 -2.43 9.13
C TYR A 115 -11.04 -1.50 7.92
N TYR A 116 -9.84 -1.07 7.53
CA TYR A 116 -9.63 -0.06 6.50
C TYR A 116 -10.15 -0.51 5.12
N ASN A 117 -9.82 -1.72 4.70
CA ASN A 117 -10.23 -2.23 3.40
C ASN A 117 -11.70 -2.65 3.32
N ARG A 118 -12.30 -3.15 4.43
CA ARG A 118 -13.59 -3.86 4.39
C ARG A 118 -14.71 -3.25 5.24
N ILE A 119 -14.42 -2.24 6.06
CA ILE A 119 -15.41 -1.64 6.96
C ILE A 119 -15.40 -0.11 6.84
N ARG A 120 -14.24 0.50 6.70
CA ARG A 120 -14.09 1.93 6.66
C ARG A 120 -14.59 2.48 5.34
N LEU A 121 -15.55 3.42 5.40
CA LEU A 121 -15.99 4.16 4.22
C LEU A 121 -14.82 4.96 3.62
N TYR A 122 -14.69 4.92 2.30
CA TYR A 122 -13.64 5.64 1.59
C TYR A 122 -14.25 6.69 0.66
N THR A 123 -14.12 7.96 1.06
CA THR A 123 -14.74 9.10 0.35
C THR A 123 -14.18 9.32 -1.07
N GLY A 124 -13.05 8.71 -1.41
CA GLY A 124 -12.49 8.73 -2.76
C GLY A 124 -13.22 7.82 -3.75
N ASN A 125 -14.07 6.91 -3.26
CA ASN A 125 -14.85 6.01 -4.10
C ASN A 125 -16.27 6.55 -4.32
N PRO A 126 -16.88 6.31 -5.50
CA PRO A 126 -18.28 6.66 -5.73
C PRO A 126 -19.21 6.09 -4.65
N GLY A 127 -20.09 6.91 -4.11
CA GLY A 127 -20.99 6.51 -3.03
C GLY A 127 -20.30 6.15 -1.71
N CYS A 128 -19.05 6.57 -1.51
CA CYS A 128 -18.23 6.25 -0.34
C CYS A 128 -18.04 4.74 -0.12
N LEU A 129 -18.06 3.95 -1.19
CA LEU A 129 -17.87 2.50 -1.12
C LEU A 129 -16.56 2.11 -0.44
N LEU A 130 -16.60 0.96 0.26
CA LEU A 130 -15.41 0.37 0.87
C LEU A 130 -14.36 0.05 -0.21
N PRO A 131 -13.06 0.19 0.06
CA PRO A 131 -12.02 -0.10 -0.93
C PRO A 131 -12.17 -1.48 -1.60
N SER A 132 -12.36 -2.55 -0.82
CA SER A 132 -12.52 -3.90 -1.35
C SER A 132 -13.85 -4.12 -2.09
N GLU A 133 -14.93 -3.49 -1.66
CA GLU A 133 -16.23 -3.58 -2.31
C GLU A 133 -16.21 -2.91 -3.69
N TYR A 134 -15.60 -1.72 -3.78
CA TYR A 134 -15.49 -1.01 -5.05
C TYR A 134 -14.73 -1.84 -6.08
N ARG A 135 -13.63 -2.51 -5.69
CA ARG A 135 -12.89 -3.41 -6.57
C ARG A 135 -13.75 -4.56 -7.10
N ILE A 136 -14.57 -5.20 -6.24
CA ILE A 136 -15.44 -6.31 -6.65
C ILE A 136 -16.49 -5.84 -7.66
N ARG A 137 -17.20 -4.76 -7.36
CA ARG A 137 -18.24 -4.20 -8.23
C ARG A 137 -17.67 -3.75 -9.59
N ASP A 138 -16.45 -3.23 -9.63
CA ASP A 138 -15.80 -2.80 -10.86
C ASP A 138 -15.38 -3.99 -11.72
N SER A 139 -14.87 -5.06 -11.10
CA SER A 139 -14.53 -6.31 -11.81
C SER A 139 -15.76 -6.99 -12.41
N GLU A 140 -16.90 -6.96 -11.74
CA GLU A 140 -18.17 -7.49 -12.24
C GLU A 140 -18.68 -6.72 -13.48
N LYS A 141 -18.53 -5.37 -13.47
CA LYS A 141 -18.91 -4.53 -14.63
C LYS A 141 -18.01 -4.75 -15.85
N THR A 142 -16.74 -5.09 -15.63
CA THR A 142 -15.78 -5.32 -16.72
C THR A 142 -15.94 -6.72 -17.32
N ALA A 143 -16.56 -7.65 -16.60
CA ALA A 143 -16.82 -9.02 -17.05
C ALA A 143 -18.16 -9.22 -17.75
N ALA A 144 -19.06 -8.23 -17.74
CA ALA A 144 -20.39 -8.23 -18.36
C ALA A 144 -20.38 -7.52 -19.73
#